data_4f5596a810157747818bf2ed2c6c728d
#
_entry.id   4f5596a810157747818bf2ed2c6c728d
#
_cell.length_a   1.000
_cell.length_b   1.000
_cell.length_c   1.000
_cell.angle_alpha   90.00
_cell.angle_beta   90.00
_cell.angle_gamma   90.00
#
_symmetry.space_group_name_H-M   'P 1'
#
loop_
_entity.id
_entity.type
_entity.pdbx_description
1 polymer ?
#
loop_
_entity_poly.entity_id
_entity_poly.type
_entity_poly.pdbx_seq_one_letter_code
_entity_poly.pdbx_strand_id
1 'polypeptide(L)'
;MLRIFLAALLGGLIGTERSRRQKEAGIRTHVIVAIGAALVMVVSKYGFADLILAGVDADPTRIASNIVTGIGFLGAGVIFVKDASIRGLTTAAGLWSTAAVGMAMGAGMYAIGFFVAMLIIVLQFILHSALNRLEGTVINQVQMRVRYSPQVTERLRTQLASRQMHIEFFRVKKANDNVLTCTFAVRMPREMTYDELLFLLDENEDIIEIDM
;
A
#
# COMPACT_ATOMS: atom_id res chain seq x y z
N MET A 1 -23.66 -21.05 -3.92
CA MET A 1 -23.25 -20.23 -5.08
C MET A 1 -23.40 -18.74 -4.81
N LEU A 2 -24.58 -18.24 -4.42
CA LEU A 2 -24.81 -16.81 -4.16
C LEU A 2 -23.78 -16.16 -3.19
N ARG A 3 -23.42 -16.84 -2.11
CA ARG A 3 -22.44 -16.35 -1.09
C ARG A 3 -21.08 -16.03 -1.68
N ILE A 4 -20.57 -16.92 -2.52
CA ILE A 4 -19.27 -16.76 -3.18
C ILE A 4 -19.35 -15.63 -4.21
N PHE A 5 -20.43 -15.54 -4.96
CA PHE A 5 -20.65 -14.46 -5.92
C PHE A 5 -20.71 -13.09 -5.25
N LEU A 6 -21.45 -12.95 -4.14
CA LEU A 6 -21.50 -11.71 -3.36
C LEU A 6 -20.15 -11.34 -2.76
N ALA A 7 -19.38 -12.33 -2.28
CA ALA A 7 -18.02 -12.11 -1.81
C ALA A 7 -17.11 -11.57 -2.93
N ALA A 8 -17.21 -12.14 -4.14
CA ALA A 8 -16.47 -11.68 -5.31
C ALA A 8 -16.81 -10.22 -5.66
N LEU A 9 -18.10 -9.86 -5.66
CA LEU A 9 -18.54 -8.50 -5.94
C LEU A 9 -17.98 -7.50 -4.92
N LEU A 10 -18.12 -7.79 -3.62
CA LEU A 10 -17.62 -6.90 -2.57
C LEU A 10 -16.08 -6.80 -2.58
N GLY A 11 -15.38 -7.92 -2.78
CA GLY A 11 -13.93 -7.92 -2.97
C GLY A 11 -13.51 -7.09 -4.18
N GLY A 12 -14.27 -7.17 -5.28
CA GLY A 12 -14.07 -6.36 -6.48
C GLY A 12 -14.26 -4.86 -6.23
N LEU A 13 -15.30 -4.48 -5.49
CA LEU A 13 -15.57 -3.09 -5.13
C LEU A 13 -14.41 -2.50 -4.29
N ILE A 14 -13.98 -3.22 -3.24
CA ILE A 14 -12.84 -2.81 -2.42
C ILE A 14 -11.57 -2.72 -3.29
N GLY A 15 -11.31 -3.74 -4.12
CA GLY A 15 -10.13 -3.80 -4.96
C GLY A 15 -10.09 -2.73 -6.06
N THR A 16 -11.26 -2.25 -6.53
CA THR A 16 -11.35 -1.18 -7.53
C THR A 16 -10.80 0.12 -6.97
N GLU A 17 -11.12 0.45 -5.73
CA GLU A 17 -10.56 1.62 -5.05
C GLU A 17 -9.03 1.49 -4.91
N ARG A 18 -8.54 0.31 -4.54
CA ARG A 18 -7.11 0.02 -4.42
C ARG A 18 -6.36 0.17 -5.77
N SER A 19 -6.94 -0.39 -6.83
CA SER A 19 -6.36 -0.29 -8.18
C SER A 19 -6.31 1.14 -8.69
N ARG A 20 -7.36 1.94 -8.47
CA ARG A 20 -7.38 3.35 -8.84
C ARG A 20 -6.29 4.16 -8.16
N ARG A 21 -5.85 3.74 -6.97
CA ARG A 21 -4.78 4.38 -6.19
C ARG A 21 -3.42 3.73 -6.35
N GLN A 22 -3.26 2.87 -7.33
CA GLN A 22 -1.98 2.19 -7.63
C GLN A 22 -1.35 1.51 -6.41
N LYS A 23 -2.20 0.90 -5.53
CA LYS A 23 -1.72 0.12 -4.39
C LYS A 23 -1.25 -1.26 -4.83
N GLU A 24 -0.38 -1.89 -4.06
CA GLU A 24 0.29 -3.15 -4.37
C GLU A 24 -0.67 -4.31 -4.67
N ALA A 25 -1.84 -4.35 -4.02
CA ALA A 25 -2.92 -5.31 -4.29
C ALA A 25 -4.14 -4.60 -4.85
N GLY A 26 -4.53 -4.94 -6.07
CA GLY A 26 -5.67 -4.37 -6.79
C GLY A 26 -6.89 -5.29 -6.85
N ILE A 27 -7.74 -5.09 -7.84
CA ILE A 27 -9.02 -5.79 -8.02
C ILE A 27 -8.85 -7.30 -8.01
N ARG A 28 -7.93 -7.84 -8.80
CA ARG A 28 -7.73 -9.30 -8.95
C ARG A 28 -7.43 -9.95 -7.60
N THR A 29 -6.53 -9.37 -6.84
CA THR A 29 -6.11 -9.89 -5.53
C THR A 29 -7.26 -9.89 -4.54
N HIS A 30 -7.99 -8.78 -4.42
CA HIS A 30 -9.11 -8.66 -3.49
C HIS A 30 -10.28 -9.59 -3.85
N VAL A 31 -10.59 -9.76 -5.14
CA VAL A 31 -11.62 -10.71 -5.60
C VAL A 31 -11.24 -12.15 -5.21
N ILE A 32 -10.00 -12.57 -5.50
CA ILE A 32 -9.55 -13.93 -5.21
C ILE A 32 -9.52 -14.19 -3.70
N VAL A 33 -9.04 -13.24 -2.90
CA VAL A 33 -9.03 -13.34 -1.44
C VAL A 33 -10.44 -13.46 -0.88
N ALA A 34 -11.39 -12.63 -1.35
CA ALA A 34 -12.78 -12.69 -0.91
C ALA A 34 -13.45 -14.03 -1.26
N ILE A 35 -13.24 -14.51 -2.50
CA ILE A 35 -13.76 -15.81 -2.96
C ILE A 35 -13.19 -16.95 -2.11
N GLY A 36 -11.86 -16.98 -1.93
CA GLY A 36 -11.17 -18.02 -1.16
C GLY A 36 -11.67 -18.06 0.28
N ALA A 37 -11.73 -16.91 0.94
CA ALA A 37 -12.23 -16.80 2.31
C ALA A 37 -13.69 -17.22 2.43
N ALA A 38 -14.56 -16.82 1.48
CA ALA A 38 -15.95 -17.22 1.46
C ALA A 38 -16.12 -18.73 1.24
N LEU A 39 -15.37 -19.33 0.32
CA LEU A 39 -15.40 -20.76 0.06
C LEU A 39 -14.96 -21.56 1.29
N VAL A 40 -13.83 -21.23 1.88
CA VAL A 40 -13.31 -21.92 3.07
C VAL A 40 -14.30 -21.78 4.24
N MET A 41 -14.93 -20.60 4.39
CA MET A 41 -15.97 -20.39 5.41
C MET A 41 -17.24 -21.25 5.15
N VAL A 42 -17.65 -21.43 3.90
CA VAL A 42 -18.76 -22.32 3.53
C VAL A 42 -18.40 -23.77 3.86
N VAL A 43 -17.20 -24.22 3.51
CA VAL A 43 -16.70 -25.56 3.87
C VAL A 43 -16.64 -25.74 5.38
N SER A 44 -16.10 -24.75 6.10
CA SER A 44 -16.05 -24.77 7.57
C SER A 44 -17.42 -24.95 8.20
N LYS A 45 -18.41 -24.19 7.74
CA LYS A 45 -19.75 -24.18 8.33
C LYS A 45 -20.62 -25.37 7.94
N TYR A 46 -20.46 -25.91 6.73
CA TYR A 46 -21.42 -26.89 6.16
C TYR A 46 -20.75 -28.19 5.70
N GLY A 47 -19.43 -28.23 5.52
CA GLY A 47 -18.70 -29.36 4.95
C GLY A 47 -18.66 -30.61 5.83
N PHE A 48 -19.02 -30.47 7.11
CA PHE A 48 -18.97 -31.57 8.11
C PHE A 48 -20.34 -31.90 8.70
N ALA A 49 -21.41 -31.40 8.08
CA ALA A 49 -22.76 -31.57 8.61
C ALA A 49 -23.18 -33.06 8.72
N ASP A 50 -22.75 -33.88 7.76
CA ASP A 50 -22.99 -35.33 7.74
C ASP A 50 -22.26 -36.05 8.88
N LEU A 51 -21.04 -35.69 9.17
CA LEU A 51 -20.24 -36.25 10.27
C LEU A 51 -20.81 -35.88 11.63
N ILE A 52 -21.23 -34.64 11.81
CA ILE A 52 -21.84 -34.15 13.05
C ILE A 52 -23.19 -34.86 13.27
N LEU A 53 -23.99 -35.05 12.23
CA LEU A 53 -25.23 -35.81 12.32
C LEU A 53 -25.01 -37.28 12.63
N ALA A 54 -23.88 -37.85 12.22
CA ALA A 54 -23.46 -39.21 12.57
C ALA A 54 -22.87 -39.34 14.00
N GLY A 55 -22.86 -38.25 14.78
CA GLY A 55 -22.35 -38.23 16.16
C GLY A 55 -20.85 -38.12 16.28
N VAL A 56 -20.13 -37.78 15.20
CA VAL A 56 -18.69 -37.52 15.22
C VAL A 56 -18.46 -36.12 15.79
N ASP A 57 -17.61 -36.05 16.81
CA ASP A 57 -17.18 -34.76 17.38
C ASP A 57 -16.23 -34.04 16.41
N ALA A 58 -16.76 -33.09 15.65
CA ALA A 58 -16.03 -32.28 14.69
C ALA A 58 -16.20 -30.80 15.04
N ASP A 59 -15.09 -30.08 15.13
CA ASP A 59 -15.08 -28.64 15.35
C ASP A 59 -14.97 -27.87 14.01
N PRO A 60 -16.09 -27.37 13.47
CA PRO A 60 -16.08 -26.64 12.21
C PRO A 60 -15.35 -25.28 12.32
N THR A 61 -15.15 -24.75 13.51
CA THR A 61 -14.52 -23.43 13.69
C THR A 61 -13.03 -23.44 13.41
N ARG A 62 -12.37 -24.61 13.51
CA ARG A 62 -10.94 -24.76 13.24
C ARG A 62 -10.53 -24.38 11.83
N ILE A 63 -11.34 -24.71 10.84
CA ILE A 63 -11.06 -24.34 9.44
C ILE A 63 -11.21 -22.83 9.26
N ALA A 64 -12.28 -22.24 9.81
CA ALA A 64 -12.50 -20.81 9.76
C ALA A 64 -11.37 -20.03 10.44
N SER A 65 -10.88 -20.48 11.58
CA SER A 65 -9.77 -19.82 12.30
C SER A 65 -8.48 -19.80 11.48
N ASN A 66 -8.21 -20.85 10.69
CA ASN A 66 -7.04 -20.93 9.83
C ASN A 66 -7.07 -19.91 8.67
N ILE A 67 -8.24 -19.42 8.27
CA ILE A 67 -8.32 -18.31 7.29
C ILE A 67 -7.63 -17.08 7.85
N VAL A 68 -7.91 -16.73 9.12
CA VAL A 68 -7.36 -15.54 9.77
C VAL A 68 -5.82 -15.62 9.85
N THR A 69 -5.29 -16.81 10.20
CA THR A 69 -3.85 -17.05 10.21
C THR A 69 -3.25 -17.00 8.80
N GLY A 70 -3.87 -17.67 7.83
CA GLY A 70 -3.37 -17.76 6.45
C GLY A 70 -3.34 -16.41 5.73
N ILE A 71 -4.35 -15.57 5.95
CA ILE A 71 -4.36 -14.23 5.35
C ILE A 71 -3.29 -13.32 5.99
N GLY A 72 -2.93 -13.56 7.25
CA GLY A 72 -1.83 -12.88 7.91
C GLY A 72 -0.50 -13.12 7.20
N PHE A 73 -0.24 -14.34 6.72
CA PHE A 73 0.93 -14.68 5.92
C PHE A 73 0.96 -13.93 4.58
N LEU A 74 -0.16 -13.88 3.86
CA LEU A 74 -0.29 -13.10 2.61
C LEU A 74 -0.11 -11.61 2.88
N GLY A 75 -0.69 -11.10 3.98
CA GLY A 75 -0.52 -9.71 4.40
C GLY A 75 0.93 -9.37 4.68
N ALA A 76 1.66 -10.23 5.39
CA ALA A 76 3.08 -10.04 5.63
C ALA A 76 3.89 -10.02 4.33
N GLY A 77 3.51 -10.86 3.35
CA GLY A 77 4.17 -10.94 2.05
C GLY A 77 4.07 -9.68 1.18
N VAL A 78 3.12 -8.77 1.45
CA VAL A 78 2.99 -7.50 0.73
C VAL A 78 3.64 -6.33 1.45
N ILE A 79 4.18 -6.53 2.65
CA ILE A 79 4.90 -5.51 3.41
C ILE A 79 6.39 -5.62 3.08
N PHE A 80 6.98 -4.54 2.61
CA PHE A 80 8.40 -4.50 2.30
C PHE A 80 9.03 -3.16 2.72
N VAL A 81 10.31 -3.22 3.01
CA VAL A 81 11.12 -2.04 3.37
C VAL A 81 11.94 -1.64 2.16
N LYS A 82 11.76 -0.42 1.70
CA LYS A 82 12.56 0.18 0.63
C LYS A 82 13.06 1.55 1.08
N ASP A 83 14.36 1.77 1.01
CA ASP A 83 15.01 3.06 1.29
C ASP A 83 14.57 3.71 2.62
N ALA A 84 14.57 2.91 3.72
CA ALA A 84 14.14 3.29 5.07
C ALA A 84 12.63 3.61 5.21
N SER A 85 11.82 3.38 4.16
CA SER A 85 10.35 3.49 4.24
C SER A 85 9.69 2.10 4.24
N ILE A 86 8.63 1.95 5.04
CA ILE A 86 7.82 0.73 5.08
C ILE A 86 6.62 0.94 4.16
N ARG A 87 6.47 0.05 3.17
CA ARG A 87 5.34 0.06 2.23
C ARG A 87 4.48 -1.19 2.40
N GLY A 88 3.24 -1.13 1.91
CA GLY A 88 2.33 -2.28 1.92
C GLY A 88 1.50 -2.47 3.20
N LEU A 89 1.73 -1.70 4.29
CA LEU A 89 0.96 -1.83 5.55
C LEU A 89 -0.55 -1.69 5.33
N THR A 90 -0.98 -0.63 4.65
CA THR A 90 -2.40 -0.38 4.34
C THR A 90 -2.96 -1.45 3.41
N THR A 91 -2.15 -1.97 2.49
CA THR A 91 -2.52 -3.04 1.58
C THR A 91 -2.73 -4.35 2.33
N ALA A 92 -1.84 -4.69 3.25
CA ALA A 92 -1.96 -5.86 4.11
C ALA A 92 -3.25 -5.81 4.97
N ALA A 93 -3.53 -4.68 5.60
CA ALA A 93 -4.77 -4.44 6.34
C ALA A 93 -6.02 -4.54 5.44
N GLY A 94 -5.94 -4.03 4.20
CA GLY A 94 -6.99 -4.13 3.20
C GLY A 94 -7.29 -5.58 2.79
N LEU A 95 -6.27 -6.40 2.56
CA LEU A 95 -6.42 -7.82 2.22
C LEU A 95 -7.04 -8.59 3.39
N TRP A 96 -6.57 -8.34 4.62
CA TRP A 96 -7.12 -8.95 5.83
C TRP A 96 -8.61 -8.62 6.00
N SER A 97 -8.98 -7.36 5.85
CA SER A 97 -10.36 -6.90 5.95
C SER A 97 -11.24 -7.47 4.83
N THR A 98 -10.71 -7.61 3.62
CA THR A 98 -11.41 -8.24 2.48
C THR A 98 -11.69 -9.72 2.74
N ALA A 99 -10.74 -10.44 3.34
CA ALA A 99 -10.96 -11.83 3.74
C ALA A 99 -12.06 -11.93 4.79
N ALA A 100 -12.10 -11.03 5.78
CA ALA A 100 -13.16 -10.98 6.78
C ALA A 100 -14.54 -10.73 6.15
N VAL A 101 -14.66 -9.84 5.15
CA VAL A 101 -15.87 -9.65 4.36
C VAL A 101 -16.24 -10.94 3.63
N GLY A 102 -15.29 -11.62 3.00
CA GLY A 102 -15.49 -12.93 2.35
C GLY A 102 -16.03 -13.98 3.33
N MET A 103 -15.42 -14.06 4.53
CA MET A 103 -15.91 -14.96 5.59
C MET A 103 -17.35 -14.65 6.00
N ALA A 104 -17.70 -13.38 6.18
CA ALA A 104 -19.05 -12.97 6.53
C ALA A 104 -20.06 -13.39 5.44
N MET A 105 -19.74 -13.20 4.15
CA MET A 105 -20.56 -13.65 3.05
C MET A 105 -20.70 -15.19 3.03
N GLY A 106 -19.60 -15.92 3.20
CA GLY A 106 -19.58 -17.38 3.28
C GLY A 106 -20.41 -17.91 4.43
N ALA A 107 -20.38 -17.26 5.58
CA ALA A 107 -21.21 -17.59 6.76
C ALA A 107 -22.71 -17.31 6.55
N GLY A 108 -23.06 -16.48 5.55
CA GLY A 108 -24.44 -16.02 5.31
C GLY A 108 -24.81 -14.73 6.06
N MET A 109 -23.83 -14.03 6.63
CA MET A 109 -23.98 -12.76 7.35
C MET A 109 -23.98 -11.58 6.38
N TYR A 110 -24.93 -11.57 5.43
CA TYR A 110 -24.95 -10.65 4.29
C TYR A 110 -24.98 -9.18 4.70
N ALA A 111 -25.86 -8.82 5.64
CA ALA A 111 -26.00 -7.43 6.09
C ALA A 111 -24.70 -6.89 6.71
N ILE A 112 -24.06 -7.70 7.56
CA ILE A 112 -22.79 -7.32 8.21
C ILE A 112 -21.67 -7.21 7.18
N GLY A 113 -21.53 -8.21 6.29
CA GLY A 113 -20.49 -8.19 5.27
C GLY A 113 -20.64 -7.03 4.30
N PHE A 114 -21.87 -6.69 3.88
CA PHE A 114 -22.14 -5.53 3.04
C PHE A 114 -21.82 -4.22 3.77
N PHE A 115 -22.29 -4.06 5.01
CA PHE A 115 -22.02 -2.88 5.83
C PHE A 115 -20.53 -2.64 6.01
N VAL A 116 -19.78 -3.69 6.39
CA VAL A 116 -18.34 -3.61 6.59
C VAL A 116 -17.60 -3.28 5.29
N ALA A 117 -17.98 -3.89 4.16
CA ALA A 117 -17.39 -3.57 2.87
C ALA A 117 -17.57 -2.09 2.50
N MET A 118 -18.79 -1.56 2.69
CA MET A 118 -19.08 -0.13 2.45
C MET A 118 -18.29 0.76 3.40
N LEU A 119 -18.22 0.40 4.68
CA LEU A 119 -17.45 1.14 5.68
C LEU A 119 -15.96 1.20 5.30
N ILE A 120 -15.37 0.08 4.86
CA ILE A 120 -13.98 0.03 4.39
C ILE A 120 -13.77 1.02 3.23
N ILE A 121 -14.64 0.99 2.21
CA ILE A 121 -14.53 1.87 1.03
C ILE A 121 -14.62 3.34 1.45
N VAL A 122 -15.62 3.68 2.27
CA VAL A 122 -15.84 5.04 2.74
C VAL A 122 -14.65 5.55 3.57
N LEU A 123 -14.17 4.74 4.53
CA LEU A 123 -13.01 5.10 5.34
C LEU A 123 -11.76 5.30 4.49
N GLN A 124 -11.49 4.42 3.54
CA GLN A 124 -10.35 4.55 2.64
C GLN A 124 -10.43 5.84 1.81
N PHE A 125 -11.64 6.22 1.37
CA PHE A 125 -11.84 7.47 0.65
C PHE A 125 -11.64 8.70 1.54
N ILE A 126 -12.25 8.72 2.73
CA ILE A 126 -12.16 9.85 3.68
C ILE A 126 -10.73 10.03 4.18
N LEU A 127 -10.08 8.94 4.65
CA LEU A 127 -8.73 9.02 5.19
C LEU A 127 -7.74 9.52 4.14
N HIS A 128 -7.87 9.06 2.90
CA HIS A 128 -7.00 9.56 1.84
C HIS A 128 -7.20 11.05 1.58
N SER A 129 -8.47 11.50 1.50
CA SER A 129 -8.77 12.92 1.29
C SER A 129 -8.31 13.79 2.46
N ALA A 130 -8.51 13.31 3.70
CA ALA A 130 -8.09 14.02 4.90
C ALA A 130 -6.57 14.08 5.05
N LEU A 131 -5.87 12.95 4.88
CA LEU A 131 -4.41 12.88 4.95
C LEU A 131 -3.75 13.72 3.86
N ASN A 132 -4.29 13.70 2.64
CA ASN A 132 -3.80 14.55 1.56
C ASN A 132 -3.97 16.05 1.82
N ARG A 133 -4.93 16.44 2.67
CA ARG A 133 -5.09 17.85 3.10
C ARG A 133 -4.16 18.21 4.27
N LEU A 134 -3.87 17.23 5.13
CA LEU A 134 -2.98 17.43 6.29
C LEU A 134 -1.49 17.33 5.89
N GLU A 135 -1.18 16.42 4.94
CA GLU A 135 0.15 16.27 4.37
C GLU A 135 0.36 17.22 3.18
N GLY A 136 0.18 18.52 3.36
CA GLY A 136 0.34 19.54 2.30
C GLY A 136 1.67 19.54 1.54
N THR A 137 2.49 18.50 1.75
CA THR A 137 3.80 18.31 1.16
C THR A 137 4.00 16.85 0.73
N VAL A 138 4.46 16.63 -0.48
CA VAL A 138 4.83 15.30 -1.00
C VAL A 138 6.32 15.09 -0.74
N ILE A 139 6.67 13.95 -0.13
CA ILE A 139 8.08 13.56 0.02
C ILE A 139 8.45 12.79 -1.24
N ASN A 140 9.24 13.40 -2.11
CA ASN A 140 9.81 12.74 -3.28
C ASN A 140 11.27 12.40 -3.00
N GLN A 141 11.67 11.18 -3.39
CA GLN A 141 13.08 10.81 -3.42
C GLN A 141 13.68 11.28 -4.73
N VAL A 142 14.67 12.13 -4.65
CA VAL A 142 15.41 12.62 -5.79
C VAL A 142 16.82 12.04 -5.73
N GLN A 143 17.26 11.43 -6.81
CA GLN A 143 18.61 10.95 -6.98
C GLN A 143 19.32 11.84 -7.99
N MET A 144 20.43 12.46 -7.57
CA MET A 144 21.24 13.29 -8.43
C MET A 144 22.64 12.72 -8.58
N ARG A 145 23.16 12.77 -9.79
CA ARG A 145 24.60 12.54 -10.05
C ARG A 145 25.26 13.88 -10.25
N VAL A 146 26.22 14.20 -9.39
CA VAL A 146 26.92 15.49 -9.40
C VAL A 146 28.41 15.28 -9.54
N ARG A 147 29.08 16.19 -10.25
CA ARG A 147 30.53 16.23 -10.28
C ARG A 147 31.05 16.66 -8.90
N TYR A 148 32.06 15.98 -8.41
CA TYR A 148 32.63 16.31 -7.10
C TYR A 148 33.22 17.71 -7.09
N SER A 149 32.64 18.59 -6.30
CA SER A 149 33.18 19.90 -5.95
C SER A 149 33.05 20.07 -4.42
N PRO A 150 34.08 20.64 -3.73
CA PRO A 150 34.03 20.80 -2.28
C PRO A 150 32.84 21.58 -1.76
N GLN A 151 32.18 22.38 -2.61
CA GLN A 151 31.07 23.25 -2.23
C GLN A 151 29.71 22.78 -2.80
N VAL A 152 29.66 21.72 -3.60
CA VAL A 152 28.42 21.30 -4.32
C VAL A 152 27.28 20.93 -3.36
N THR A 153 27.59 20.22 -2.28
CA THR A 153 26.63 19.81 -1.27
C THR A 153 26.03 20.98 -0.49
N GLU A 154 26.85 21.97 -0.15
CA GLU A 154 26.40 23.19 0.55
C GLU A 154 25.55 24.08 -0.38
N ARG A 155 25.92 24.23 -1.65
CA ARG A 155 25.14 24.96 -2.64
C ARG A 155 23.79 24.35 -2.86
N LEU A 156 23.72 23.03 -3.09
CA LEU A 156 22.44 22.31 -3.24
C LEU A 156 21.56 22.49 -2.01
N ARG A 157 22.12 22.38 -0.81
CA ARG A 157 21.38 22.54 0.43
C ARG A 157 20.80 23.94 0.58
N THR A 158 21.59 24.96 0.26
CA THR A 158 21.17 26.36 0.33
C THR A 158 20.09 26.69 -0.70
N GLN A 159 20.24 26.18 -1.92
CA GLN A 159 19.25 26.38 -3.00
C GLN A 159 17.92 25.69 -2.69
N LEU A 160 17.95 24.46 -2.21
CA LEU A 160 16.72 23.75 -1.81
C LEU A 160 16.04 24.46 -0.61
N ALA A 161 16.82 24.92 0.37
CA ALA A 161 16.29 25.65 1.52
C ALA A 161 15.68 27.01 1.14
N SER A 162 16.27 27.73 0.19
CA SER A 162 15.75 29.03 -0.28
C SER A 162 14.38 28.94 -0.93
N ARG A 163 13.99 27.75 -1.42
CA ARG A 163 12.69 27.46 -2.04
C ARG A 163 11.72 26.71 -1.13
N GLN A 164 11.92 26.77 0.18
CA GLN A 164 11.08 26.12 1.20
C GLN A 164 11.03 24.58 1.06
N MET A 165 12.02 24.00 0.42
CA MET A 165 12.20 22.55 0.34
C MET A 165 12.96 22.05 1.56
N HIS A 166 12.34 21.21 2.36
CA HIS A 166 12.99 20.62 3.53
C HIS A 166 13.56 19.25 3.16
N ILE A 167 14.89 19.10 3.35
CA ILE A 167 15.57 17.82 3.16
C ILE A 167 15.37 16.98 4.42
N GLU A 168 14.62 15.87 4.32
CA GLU A 168 14.42 14.93 5.44
C GLU A 168 15.52 13.89 5.54
N PHE A 169 16.12 13.54 4.41
CA PHE A 169 17.16 12.53 4.33
C PHE A 169 18.14 12.87 3.22
N PHE A 170 19.44 12.75 3.51
CA PHE A 170 20.51 13.00 2.56
C PHE A 170 21.56 11.89 2.63
N ARG A 171 21.77 11.17 1.54
CA ARG A 171 22.79 10.13 1.41
C ARG A 171 23.69 10.44 0.24
N VAL A 172 25.00 10.41 0.46
CA VAL A 172 26.00 10.58 -0.58
C VAL A 172 26.74 9.26 -0.74
N LYS A 173 26.86 8.79 -1.98
CA LYS A 173 27.71 7.67 -2.36
C LYS A 173 28.70 8.14 -3.41
N LYS A 174 29.95 7.78 -3.27
CA LYS A 174 30.98 7.98 -4.31
C LYS A 174 30.71 6.96 -5.41
N ALA A 175 30.42 7.42 -6.64
CA ALA A 175 30.18 6.55 -7.79
C ALA A 175 31.50 6.26 -8.53
N ASN A 176 32.31 7.30 -8.77
CA ASN A 176 33.66 7.25 -9.35
C ASN A 176 34.50 8.35 -8.73
N ASP A 177 35.82 8.46 -9.10
CA ASP A 177 36.75 9.43 -8.47
C ASP A 177 36.31 10.89 -8.61
N ASN A 178 35.42 11.21 -9.56
CA ASN A 178 34.95 12.59 -9.78
C ASN A 178 33.43 12.75 -9.81
N VAL A 179 32.64 11.70 -9.47
CA VAL A 179 31.17 11.74 -9.49
C VAL A 179 30.60 11.21 -8.19
N LEU A 180 29.73 11.99 -7.57
CA LEU A 180 28.94 11.62 -6.41
C LEU A 180 27.50 11.32 -6.84
N THR A 181 26.91 10.28 -6.25
CA THR A 181 25.46 10.04 -6.29
C THR A 181 24.87 10.54 -4.98
N CYS A 182 24.10 11.60 -5.06
CA CYS A 182 23.35 12.18 -3.94
C CYS A 182 21.92 11.72 -4.00
N THR A 183 21.45 10.99 -2.99
CA THR A 183 20.05 10.61 -2.85
C THR A 183 19.48 11.36 -1.67
N PHE A 184 18.40 12.09 -1.88
CA PHE A 184 17.73 12.83 -0.82
C PHE A 184 16.22 12.76 -0.93
N ALA A 185 15.55 12.77 0.21
CA ALA A 185 14.12 12.91 0.30
C ALA A 185 13.81 14.38 0.55
N VAL A 186 13.07 14.98 -0.36
CA VAL A 186 12.66 16.38 -0.27
C VAL A 186 11.18 16.45 -0.01
N ARG A 187 10.82 17.22 1.00
CA ARG A 187 9.45 17.60 1.25
C ARG A 187 9.13 18.83 0.40
N MET A 188 8.33 18.63 -0.64
CA MET A 188 7.93 19.68 -1.57
C MET A 188 6.52 20.16 -1.29
N PRO A 189 6.21 21.46 -1.47
CA PRO A 189 4.83 21.95 -1.57
C PRO A 189 4.09 21.23 -2.70
N ARG A 190 2.81 20.91 -2.51
CA ARG A 190 1.99 20.11 -3.43
C ARG A 190 1.83 20.72 -4.83
N GLU A 191 2.12 21.98 -4.98
CA GLU A 191 1.97 22.75 -6.23
C GLU A 191 3.23 22.75 -7.11
N MET A 192 4.33 22.14 -6.65
CA MET A 192 5.57 22.10 -7.42
C MET A 192 5.53 21.01 -8.49
N THR A 193 5.74 21.42 -9.72
CA THR A 193 5.82 20.55 -10.90
C THR A 193 7.26 20.03 -11.08
N TYR A 194 7.41 18.88 -11.74
CA TYR A 194 8.74 18.32 -12.07
C TYR A 194 9.61 19.30 -12.85
N ASP A 195 9.01 20.14 -13.70
CA ASP A 195 9.69 21.19 -14.46
C ASP A 195 10.39 22.21 -13.56
N GLU A 196 9.89 22.42 -12.35
CA GLU A 196 10.51 23.33 -11.39
C GLU A 196 11.78 22.77 -10.74
N LEU A 197 12.01 21.44 -10.79
CA LEU A 197 13.28 20.86 -10.40
C LEU A 197 14.35 20.93 -11.48
N LEU A 198 13.94 21.09 -12.74
CA LEU A 198 14.87 21.26 -13.86
C LEU A 198 15.69 22.53 -13.74
N PHE A 199 15.19 23.55 -13.00
CA PHE A 199 16.01 24.75 -12.72
C PHE A 199 17.31 24.41 -11.99
N LEU A 200 17.36 23.32 -11.21
CA LEU A 200 18.58 22.88 -10.55
C LEU A 200 19.66 22.45 -11.55
N LEU A 201 19.25 21.90 -12.69
CA LEU A 201 20.16 21.57 -13.80
C LEU A 201 20.68 22.84 -14.47
N ASP A 202 19.82 23.82 -14.69
CA ASP A 202 20.17 25.08 -15.37
C ASP A 202 21.08 25.97 -14.48
N GLU A 203 20.87 25.96 -13.16
CA GLU A 203 21.64 26.78 -12.23
C GLU A 203 22.95 26.13 -11.76
N ASN A 204 23.16 24.81 -11.99
CA ASN A 204 24.32 24.08 -11.51
C ASN A 204 24.99 23.24 -12.61
N GLU A 205 26.06 23.73 -13.16
CA GLU A 205 26.88 23.00 -14.13
C GLU A 205 27.51 21.70 -13.59
N ASP A 206 27.54 21.53 -12.26
CA ASP A 206 28.03 20.33 -11.60
C ASP A 206 27.03 19.17 -11.58
N ILE A 207 25.74 19.40 -11.88
CA ILE A 207 24.73 18.36 -11.94
C ILE A 207 24.75 17.69 -13.32
N ILE A 208 24.93 16.36 -13.33
CA ILE A 208 25.03 15.56 -14.55
C ILE A 208 23.69 14.93 -14.89
N GLU A 209 22.92 14.50 -13.87
CA GLU A 209 21.70 13.72 -14.04
C GLU A 209 20.82 13.88 -12.80
N ILE A 210 19.50 13.98 -13.02
CA ILE A 210 18.49 13.95 -11.95
C ILE A 210 17.52 12.81 -12.29
N ASP A 211 17.27 11.93 -11.30
CA ASP A 211 16.30 10.82 -11.36
C ASP A 211 15.33 10.94 -10.15
N MET A 212 14.05 10.64 -10.35
CA MET A 212 12.95 10.83 -9.39
C MET A 212 12.07 9.60 -9.24
#